data_208dfe7d9625e9ad1ae31364fbfade2c
#
_entry.id   208dfe7d9625e9ad1ae31364fbfade2c
#
_cell.length_a   1.000
_cell.length_b   1.000
_cell.length_c   1.000
_cell.angle_alpha   90.00
_cell.angle_beta   90.00
_cell.angle_gamma   90.00
#
_symmetry.space_group_name_H-M   'P 1'
#
loop_
_entity.id
_entity.type
_entity.pdbx_description
1 polymer ?
#
loop_
_entity_poly.entity_id
_entity_poly.type
_entity_poly.pdbx_seq_one_letter_code
_entity_poly.pdbx_strand_id
1 'polypeptide(L)'
;DGHGPSLHRMMGAKGKPDVVEGRLQPMQAWGICAVSLGMLVDEKAAMIWRGPMVMGAINQLLSDVDWGELDVLVVDLPPGTGDAHLSLTQKVPLGGAVIVSTPQDIALIDARRGVTMFEKLHVPVLGLVENMSYFCCPNCGHNTELFGHGGARREAEAMGVPFLGEVPLLADIRASGDSGVPLVIGAPNSEGGKAYRAIAHTVATAIQATAH
;
A
#
# COMPACT_ATOMS: atom_id res chain seq x y z
N ASP A 1 -2.25 -2.05 -7.43
CA ASP A 1 -0.86 -1.60 -7.59
C ASP A 1 -0.76 -0.81 -8.89
N GLY A 2 -0.67 0.51 -8.74
CA GLY A 2 -0.73 1.47 -9.85
C GLY A 2 0.61 1.80 -10.50
N HIS A 3 1.72 1.25 -10.06
CA HIS A 3 3.03 1.69 -10.61
C HIS A 3 4.13 0.63 -10.60
N GLY A 4 3.93 -0.55 -10.08
CA GLY A 4 4.96 -1.57 -9.96
C GLY A 4 4.53 -2.92 -10.53
N PRO A 5 5.45 -3.71 -11.11
CA PRO A 5 5.16 -5.07 -11.54
C PRO A 5 5.21 -6.07 -10.36
N SER A 6 5.19 -5.62 -9.11
CA SER A 6 5.62 -6.44 -7.97
C SER A 6 4.50 -7.12 -7.21
N LEU A 7 3.28 -6.56 -7.17
CA LEU A 7 2.20 -7.09 -6.34
C LEU A 7 1.89 -8.57 -6.64
N HIS A 8 1.73 -8.93 -7.90
CA HIS A 8 1.42 -10.31 -8.28
C HIS A 8 2.53 -11.29 -7.86
N ARG A 9 3.82 -10.89 -7.94
CA ARG A 9 4.95 -11.66 -7.44
C ARG A 9 4.92 -11.83 -5.94
N MET A 10 4.71 -10.74 -5.20
CA MET A 10 4.60 -10.74 -3.74
C MET A 10 3.41 -11.57 -3.23
N MET A 11 2.37 -11.72 -4.06
CA MET A 11 1.20 -12.54 -3.79
C MET A 11 1.31 -13.96 -4.31
N GLY A 12 2.44 -14.33 -4.93
CA GLY A 12 2.67 -15.67 -5.48
C GLY A 12 1.85 -16.01 -6.73
N ALA A 13 1.22 -15.02 -7.33
CA ALA A 13 0.43 -15.23 -8.54
C ALA A 13 1.33 -15.23 -9.79
N LYS A 14 0.96 -16.07 -10.76
CA LYS A 14 1.68 -16.24 -12.03
C LYS A 14 0.71 -16.09 -13.20
N GLY A 15 1.22 -15.55 -14.30
CA GLY A 15 0.46 -15.42 -15.55
C GLY A 15 -0.22 -14.07 -15.70
N LYS A 16 -0.94 -13.94 -16.81
CA LYS A 16 -1.76 -12.75 -17.11
C LYS A 16 -3.20 -13.01 -16.66
N PRO A 17 -3.93 -11.95 -16.27
CA PRO A 17 -5.35 -12.10 -15.95
C PRO A 17 -6.15 -12.54 -17.19
N ASP A 18 -7.11 -13.43 -16.99
CA ASP A 18 -8.03 -13.84 -18.03
C ASP A 18 -9.03 -12.71 -18.34
N VAL A 19 -9.58 -12.75 -19.54
CA VAL A 19 -10.66 -11.84 -19.97
C VAL A 19 -11.91 -12.67 -20.23
N VAL A 20 -12.94 -12.44 -19.47
CA VAL A 20 -14.25 -13.10 -19.61
C VAL A 20 -15.28 -12.03 -19.91
N GLU A 21 -16.06 -12.20 -20.99
CA GLU A 21 -17.09 -11.25 -21.41
C GLU A 21 -16.59 -9.78 -21.53
N GLY A 22 -15.31 -9.61 -21.92
CA GLY A 22 -14.69 -8.29 -22.07
C GLY A 22 -14.20 -7.65 -20.76
N ARG A 23 -14.31 -8.33 -19.62
CA ARG A 23 -13.83 -7.86 -18.32
C ARG A 23 -12.62 -8.65 -17.85
N LEU A 24 -11.66 -7.96 -17.28
CA LEU A 24 -10.47 -8.57 -16.66
C LEU A 24 -10.89 -9.32 -15.40
N GLN A 25 -10.44 -10.56 -15.28
CA GLN A 25 -10.66 -11.35 -14.06
C GLN A 25 -9.51 -11.09 -13.08
N PRO A 26 -9.80 -10.63 -11.84
CA PRO A 26 -8.75 -10.44 -10.86
C PRO A 26 -8.13 -11.79 -10.46
N MET A 27 -6.84 -11.77 -10.18
CA MET A 27 -6.21 -12.94 -9.60
C MET A 27 -6.72 -13.20 -8.20
N GLN A 28 -6.87 -14.48 -7.87
CA GLN A 28 -7.25 -14.93 -6.53
C GLN A 28 -6.02 -15.45 -5.80
N ALA A 29 -5.69 -14.83 -4.69
CA ALA A 29 -4.58 -15.29 -3.85
C ALA A 29 -4.88 -15.00 -2.37
N TRP A 30 -4.64 -15.98 -1.52
CA TRP A 30 -4.76 -15.83 -0.05
C TRP A 30 -6.12 -15.31 0.44
N GLY A 31 -7.19 -15.60 -0.30
CA GLY A 31 -8.56 -15.16 0.02
C GLY A 31 -8.89 -13.72 -0.38
N ILE A 32 -8.04 -13.08 -1.17
CA ILE A 32 -8.31 -11.75 -1.72
C ILE A 32 -8.22 -11.74 -3.25
N CYS A 33 -8.92 -10.77 -3.86
CA CYS A 33 -8.80 -10.44 -5.28
C CYS A 33 -7.75 -9.37 -5.47
N ALA A 34 -6.88 -9.49 -6.46
CA ALA A 34 -5.88 -8.48 -6.74
C ALA A 34 -5.62 -8.32 -8.25
N VAL A 35 -5.32 -7.10 -8.67
CA VAL A 35 -4.81 -6.78 -10.00
C VAL A 35 -3.67 -5.78 -9.87
N SER A 36 -2.64 -5.97 -10.66
CA SER A 36 -1.51 -5.06 -10.78
C SER A 36 -1.34 -4.64 -12.24
N LEU A 37 -0.92 -3.40 -12.47
CA LEU A 37 -0.54 -2.95 -13.81
C LEU A 37 0.58 -3.80 -14.41
N GLY A 38 1.48 -4.31 -13.58
CA GLY A 38 2.53 -5.23 -14.01
C GLY A 38 2.02 -6.54 -14.61
N MET A 39 0.78 -6.92 -14.39
CA MET A 39 0.16 -8.09 -15.03
C MET A 39 -0.35 -7.79 -16.44
N LEU A 40 -0.62 -6.53 -16.74
CA LEU A 40 -1.17 -6.08 -18.03
C LEU A 40 -0.06 -5.75 -19.04
N VAL A 41 1.16 -5.57 -18.57
CA VAL A 41 2.31 -5.16 -19.37
C VAL A 41 3.34 -6.28 -19.42
N ASP A 42 4.05 -6.40 -20.55
CA ASP A 42 5.17 -7.34 -20.64
C ASP A 42 6.31 -6.88 -19.73
N GLU A 43 6.78 -7.74 -18.83
CA GLU A 43 7.90 -7.46 -17.90
C GLU A 43 9.18 -6.97 -18.61
N LYS A 44 9.35 -7.35 -19.88
CA LYS A 44 10.51 -6.96 -20.70
C LYS A 44 10.32 -5.61 -21.41
N ALA A 45 9.11 -5.08 -21.42
CA ALA A 45 8.84 -3.79 -22.04
C ALA A 45 9.23 -2.67 -21.07
N ALA A 46 10.28 -1.92 -21.39
CA ALA A 46 10.61 -0.67 -20.72
C ALA A 46 9.51 0.37 -21.05
N MET A 47 8.41 0.36 -20.31
CA MET A 47 7.35 1.35 -20.50
C MET A 47 7.69 2.62 -19.74
N ILE A 48 7.74 3.72 -20.47
CA ILE A 48 7.82 5.06 -19.87
C ILE A 48 6.39 5.48 -19.53
N TRP A 49 6.03 5.33 -18.27
CA TRP A 49 4.73 5.76 -17.76
C TRP A 49 4.67 7.29 -17.69
N ARG A 50 3.87 7.89 -18.57
CA ARG A 50 3.53 9.31 -18.49
C ARG A 50 2.23 9.48 -17.72
N GLY A 51 2.05 10.61 -17.04
CA GLY A 51 0.87 10.89 -16.22
C GLY A 51 -0.47 10.47 -16.83
N PRO A 52 -0.80 10.85 -18.10
CA PRO A 52 -2.05 10.43 -18.74
C PRO A 52 -2.21 8.92 -18.91
N MET A 53 -1.12 8.17 -19.07
CA MET A 53 -1.15 6.71 -19.19
C MET A 53 -1.45 6.04 -17.84
N VAL A 54 -0.84 6.53 -16.75
CA VAL A 54 -1.13 6.07 -15.38
C VAL A 54 -2.60 6.30 -15.05
N MET A 55 -3.14 7.46 -15.43
CA MET A 55 -4.55 7.81 -15.27
C MET A 55 -5.48 6.85 -16.02
N GLY A 56 -5.17 6.59 -17.29
CA GLY A 56 -5.91 5.63 -18.11
C GLY A 56 -5.91 4.23 -17.48
N ALA A 57 -4.75 3.80 -17.01
CA ALA A 57 -4.60 2.49 -16.37
C ALA A 57 -5.35 2.37 -15.04
N ILE A 58 -5.32 3.38 -14.18
CA ILE A 58 -6.12 3.40 -12.93
C ILE A 58 -7.61 3.32 -13.28
N ASN A 59 -8.07 4.07 -14.28
CA ASN A 59 -9.46 4.01 -14.72
C ASN A 59 -9.83 2.61 -15.19
N GLN A 60 -8.99 2.01 -16.02
CA GLN A 60 -9.20 0.65 -16.51
C GLN A 60 -9.24 -0.38 -15.38
N LEU A 61 -8.36 -0.27 -14.37
CA LEU A 61 -8.39 -1.14 -13.20
C LEU A 61 -9.66 -0.97 -12.35
N LEU A 62 -10.26 0.20 -12.34
CA LEU A 62 -11.50 0.44 -11.59
C LEU A 62 -12.74 -0.01 -12.35
N SER A 63 -12.81 0.20 -13.69
CA SER A 63 -14.01 -0.03 -14.49
C SER A 63 -14.06 -1.37 -15.22
N ASP A 64 -12.91 -1.87 -15.68
CA ASP A 64 -12.85 -3.01 -16.61
C ASP A 64 -12.51 -4.33 -15.90
N VAL A 65 -12.24 -4.29 -14.60
CA VAL A 65 -12.03 -5.48 -13.78
C VAL A 65 -13.36 -5.97 -13.20
N ASP A 66 -13.56 -7.28 -13.22
CA ASP A 66 -14.70 -7.92 -12.59
C ASP A 66 -14.41 -8.20 -11.11
N TRP A 67 -14.58 -7.16 -10.29
CA TRP A 67 -14.26 -7.23 -8.86
C TRP A 67 -15.26 -8.08 -8.05
N GLY A 68 -16.47 -8.32 -8.58
CA GLY A 68 -17.54 -8.95 -7.80
C GLY A 68 -17.98 -8.11 -6.59
N GLU A 69 -18.45 -8.77 -5.57
CA GLU A 69 -18.80 -8.12 -4.28
C GLU A 69 -17.52 -7.91 -3.44
N LEU A 70 -17.25 -6.67 -3.03
CA LEU A 70 -16.09 -6.31 -2.22
C LEU A 70 -16.53 -5.61 -0.93
N ASP A 71 -15.94 -6.00 0.18
CA ASP A 71 -16.06 -5.26 1.44
C ASP A 71 -15.15 -4.02 1.45
N VAL A 72 -13.93 -4.15 0.94
CA VAL A 72 -12.92 -3.08 0.89
C VAL A 72 -12.05 -3.23 -0.36
N LEU A 73 -11.85 -2.13 -1.05
CA LEU A 73 -10.85 -2.01 -2.13
C LEU A 73 -9.65 -1.21 -1.64
N VAL A 74 -8.47 -1.84 -1.62
CA VAL A 74 -7.20 -1.17 -1.29
C VAL A 74 -6.49 -0.79 -2.57
N VAL A 75 -6.21 0.50 -2.74
CA VAL A 75 -5.51 1.05 -3.91
C VAL A 75 -4.10 1.47 -3.51
N ASP A 76 -3.10 0.79 -4.04
CA ASP A 76 -1.69 1.17 -3.91
C ASP A 76 -1.37 2.22 -4.98
N LEU A 77 -1.15 3.46 -4.55
CA LEU A 77 -0.98 4.60 -5.42
C LEU A 77 0.50 4.81 -5.79
N PRO A 78 0.78 5.35 -6.99
CA PRO A 78 2.15 5.73 -7.35
C PRO A 78 2.69 6.80 -6.40
N PRO A 79 4.03 6.91 -6.26
CA PRO A 79 4.64 7.90 -5.38
C PRO A 79 4.34 9.33 -5.83
N GLY A 80 4.31 10.24 -4.86
CA GLY A 80 4.09 11.67 -5.09
C GLY A 80 2.66 12.12 -4.84
N THR A 81 2.36 13.34 -5.23
CA THR A 81 1.06 14.02 -5.01
C THR A 81 0.45 14.53 -6.34
N GLY A 82 0.62 13.72 -7.39
CA GLY A 82 0.28 14.11 -8.76
C GLY A 82 -1.17 13.82 -9.16
N ASP A 83 -1.42 13.97 -10.47
CA ASP A 83 -2.76 13.86 -11.09
C ASP A 83 -3.46 12.53 -10.85
N ALA A 84 -2.70 11.44 -10.62
CA ALA A 84 -3.26 10.12 -10.32
C ALA A 84 -4.14 10.12 -9.07
N HIS A 85 -3.68 10.77 -8.00
CA HIS A 85 -4.41 10.90 -6.74
C HIS A 85 -5.69 11.73 -6.92
N LEU A 86 -5.58 12.87 -7.60
CA LEU A 86 -6.72 13.74 -7.89
C LEU A 86 -7.78 13.02 -8.72
N SER A 87 -7.38 12.29 -9.74
CA SER A 87 -8.32 11.56 -10.59
C SER A 87 -9.02 10.44 -9.86
N LEU A 88 -8.32 9.71 -9.00
CA LEU A 88 -8.92 8.66 -8.20
C LEU A 88 -10.00 9.24 -7.29
N THR A 89 -9.69 10.33 -6.56
CA THR A 89 -10.64 10.97 -5.64
C THR A 89 -11.89 11.54 -6.32
N GLN A 90 -11.76 11.93 -7.58
CA GLN A 90 -12.90 12.43 -8.38
C GLN A 90 -13.82 11.31 -8.88
N LYS A 91 -13.33 10.08 -8.93
CA LYS A 91 -14.05 8.94 -9.53
C LYS A 91 -14.63 7.97 -8.52
N VAL A 92 -13.99 7.85 -7.37
CA VAL A 92 -14.39 6.88 -6.34
C VAL A 92 -14.45 7.59 -5.00
N PRO A 93 -15.55 7.41 -4.24
CA PRO A 93 -15.57 7.87 -2.86
C PRO A 93 -14.55 7.08 -2.04
N LEU A 94 -13.50 7.77 -1.58
CA LEU A 94 -12.46 7.13 -0.77
C LEU A 94 -12.89 7.12 0.71
N GLY A 95 -12.90 5.95 1.33
CA GLY A 95 -13.15 5.79 2.76
C GLY A 95 -12.02 6.35 3.63
N GLY A 96 -10.82 6.52 3.07
CA GLY A 96 -9.69 7.15 3.73
C GLY A 96 -8.36 6.83 3.09
N ALA A 97 -7.29 7.46 3.58
CA ALA A 97 -5.93 7.27 3.10
C ALA A 97 -4.99 6.89 4.25
N VAL A 98 -4.08 5.96 3.98
CA VAL A 98 -2.97 5.60 4.86
C VAL A 98 -1.68 6.13 4.24
N ILE A 99 -0.92 6.88 5.02
CA ILE A 99 0.37 7.42 4.58
C ILE A 99 1.49 6.55 5.16
N VAL A 100 2.37 6.07 4.30
CA VAL A 100 3.53 5.27 4.70
C VAL A 100 4.81 6.07 4.46
N SER A 101 5.66 6.18 5.47
CA SER A 101 6.96 6.86 5.39
C SER A 101 8.02 6.08 6.14
N THR A 102 9.28 6.35 5.83
CA THR A 102 10.41 5.97 6.68
C THR A 102 10.71 7.10 7.67
N PRO A 103 11.50 6.86 8.74
CA PRO A 103 11.74 7.88 9.76
C PRO A 103 12.64 9.05 9.32
N GLN A 104 13.22 9.00 8.11
CA GLN A 104 14.13 10.04 7.59
C GLN A 104 13.39 11.34 7.29
N ASP A 105 13.98 12.49 7.63
CA ASP A 105 13.39 13.82 7.42
C ASP A 105 12.96 14.08 5.97
N ILE A 106 13.73 13.61 4.99
CA ILE A 106 13.40 13.77 3.57
C ILE A 106 12.11 13.02 3.21
N ALA A 107 11.95 11.79 3.70
CA ALA A 107 10.74 11.01 3.47
C ALA A 107 9.51 11.63 4.18
N LEU A 108 9.72 12.21 5.36
CA LEU A 108 8.69 12.89 6.12
C LEU A 108 8.17 14.16 5.42
N ILE A 109 8.99 14.84 4.61
CA ILE A 109 8.52 15.96 3.78
C ILE A 109 7.42 15.49 2.81
N ASP A 110 7.61 14.34 2.17
CA ASP A 110 6.63 13.81 1.23
C ASP A 110 5.39 13.26 1.96
N ALA A 111 5.56 12.69 3.15
CA ALA A 111 4.44 12.30 4.00
C ALA A 111 3.55 13.50 4.37
N ARG A 112 4.13 14.64 4.78
CA ARG A 112 3.40 15.89 5.05
C ARG A 112 2.63 16.38 3.83
N ARG A 113 3.24 16.34 2.65
CA ARG A 113 2.59 16.71 1.39
C ARG A 113 1.40 15.80 1.09
N GLY A 114 1.55 14.48 1.33
CA GLY A 114 0.49 13.49 1.18
C GLY A 114 -0.70 13.78 2.10
N VAL A 115 -0.45 14.00 3.38
CA VAL A 115 -1.50 14.37 4.35
C VAL A 115 -2.23 15.64 3.90
N THR A 116 -1.49 16.72 3.64
CA THR A 116 -2.07 18.00 3.21
C THR A 116 -2.86 17.87 1.90
N MET A 117 -2.43 17.02 0.98
CA MET A 117 -3.16 16.76 -0.26
C MET A 117 -4.50 16.09 0.02
N PHE A 118 -4.54 15.01 0.81
CA PHE A 118 -5.77 14.31 1.11
C PHE A 118 -6.75 15.17 1.92
N GLU A 119 -6.25 15.98 2.85
CA GLU A 119 -7.07 16.99 3.55
C GLU A 119 -7.75 17.96 2.59
N LYS A 120 -7.00 18.53 1.62
CA LYS A 120 -7.54 19.42 0.58
C LYS A 120 -8.57 18.73 -0.33
N LEU A 121 -8.44 17.42 -0.52
CA LEU A 121 -9.37 16.60 -1.30
C LEU A 121 -10.54 16.09 -0.46
N HIS A 122 -10.64 16.48 0.81
CA HIS A 122 -11.66 16.04 1.77
C HIS A 122 -11.70 14.51 1.94
N VAL A 123 -10.53 13.86 1.81
CA VAL A 123 -10.36 12.43 2.08
C VAL A 123 -9.81 12.27 3.50
N PRO A 124 -10.47 11.51 4.37
CA PRO A 124 -9.97 11.28 5.73
C PRO A 124 -8.57 10.63 5.71
N VAL A 125 -7.62 11.18 6.46
CA VAL A 125 -6.33 10.52 6.68
C VAL A 125 -6.48 9.58 7.87
N LEU A 126 -6.50 8.27 7.61
CA LEU A 126 -6.65 7.23 8.63
C LEU A 126 -5.42 7.13 9.54
N GLY A 127 -4.27 7.57 9.04
CA GLY A 127 -3.07 7.75 9.83
C GLY A 127 -1.77 7.50 9.07
N LEU A 128 -0.66 7.61 9.83
CA LEU A 128 0.70 7.39 9.35
C LEU A 128 1.25 6.05 9.85
N VAL A 129 2.00 5.36 8.99
CA VAL A 129 2.81 4.18 9.31
C VAL A 129 4.28 4.54 9.16
N GLU A 130 5.09 4.20 10.15
CA GLU A 130 6.55 4.26 10.04
C GLU A 130 7.08 2.92 9.53
N ASN A 131 7.54 2.89 8.30
CA ASN A 131 8.16 1.71 7.69
C ASN A 131 9.69 1.77 7.89
N MET A 132 10.33 0.60 8.01
CA MET A 132 11.78 0.48 8.27
C MET A 132 12.20 1.25 9.54
N SER A 133 11.35 1.23 10.57
CA SER A 133 11.50 2.02 11.80
C SER A 133 12.80 1.67 12.53
N TYR A 134 13.13 0.39 12.61
CA TYR A 134 14.37 -0.11 13.19
C TYR A 134 14.77 -1.44 12.54
N PHE A 135 16.04 -1.75 12.56
CA PHE A 135 16.59 -3.04 12.14
C PHE A 135 16.80 -3.93 13.36
N CYS A 136 16.21 -5.13 13.34
CA CYS A 136 16.48 -6.16 14.35
C CYS A 136 17.55 -7.13 13.82
N CYS A 137 18.68 -7.21 14.52
CA CYS A 137 19.78 -8.10 14.14
C CYS A 137 19.34 -9.58 14.26
N PRO A 138 19.38 -10.38 13.20
CA PRO A 138 18.95 -11.78 13.27
C PRO A 138 19.84 -12.67 14.12
N ASN A 139 21.08 -12.22 14.44
CA ASN A 139 22.02 -12.99 15.24
C ASN A 139 21.93 -12.74 16.75
N CYS A 140 21.69 -11.50 17.17
CA CYS A 140 21.70 -11.14 18.60
C CYS A 140 20.44 -10.44 19.08
N GLY A 141 19.46 -10.16 18.19
CA GLY A 141 18.20 -9.47 18.54
C GLY A 141 18.39 -7.98 18.87
N HIS A 142 19.59 -7.40 18.70
CA HIS A 142 19.81 -5.98 18.96
C HIS A 142 19.11 -5.11 17.92
N ASN A 143 18.34 -4.13 18.40
CA ASN A 143 17.68 -3.16 17.54
C ASN A 143 18.60 -1.97 17.25
N THR A 144 18.67 -1.61 15.97
CA THR A 144 19.48 -0.47 15.49
C THR A 144 18.59 0.46 14.65
N GLU A 145 18.59 1.73 14.97
CA GLU A 145 17.82 2.78 14.29
C GLU A 145 18.60 3.31 13.07
N LEU A 146 18.67 2.49 12.00
CA LEU A 146 19.49 2.79 10.82
C LEU A 146 19.11 4.09 10.10
N PHE A 147 17.84 4.44 10.14
CA PHE A 147 17.28 5.61 9.45
C PHE A 147 16.74 6.67 10.41
N GLY A 148 17.07 6.58 11.70
CA GLY A 148 16.40 7.28 12.78
C GLY A 148 15.15 6.53 13.24
N HIS A 149 14.43 7.04 14.23
CA HIS A 149 13.27 6.40 14.83
C HIS A 149 12.22 7.40 15.28
N GLY A 150 10.94 7.02 15.14
CA GLY A 150 9.81 7.80 15.63
C GLY A 150 9.54 9.08 14.85
N GLY A 151 10.14 9.25 13.66
CA GLY A 151 9.92 10.42 12.82
C GLY A 151 8.47 10.55 12.38
N ALA A 152 7.87 9.45 11.88
CA ALA A 152 6.50 9.46 11.44
C ALA A 152 5.50 9.61 12.60
N ARG A 153 5.82 9.12 13.79
CA ARG A 153 5.03 9.35 15.00
C ARG A 153 4.98 10.83 15.36
N ARG A 154 6.14 11.50 15.41
CA ARG A 154 6.21 12.95 15.69
C ARG A 154 5.46 13.78 14.65
N GLU A 155 5.55 13.39 13.37
CA GLU A 155 4.79 14.06 12.30
C GLU A 155 3.29 13.85 12.46
N ALA A 156 2.84 12.63 12.76
CA ALA A 156 1.43 12.35 13.00
C ALA A 156 0.88 13.22 14.15
N GLU A 157 1.61 13.31 15.25
CA GLU A 157 1.25 14.18 16.39
C GLU A 157 1.21 15.67 15.99
N ALA A 158 2.20 16.15 15.26
CA ALA A 158 2.29 17.53 14.81
C ALA A 158 1.16 17.93 13.85
N MET A 159 0.71 16.99 13.03
CA MET A 159 -0.37 17.20 12.05
C MET A 159 -1.77 16.84 12.60
N GLY A 160 -1.85 16.29 13.81
CA GLY A 160 -3.13 15.91 14.42
C GLY A 160 -3.79 14.70 13.76
N VAL A 161 -3.01 13.82 13.10
CA VAL A 161 -3.50 12.58 12.48
C VAL A 161 -3.06 11.35 13.29
N PRO A 162 -3.79 10.22 13.22
CA PRO A 162 -3.42 9.02 13.96
C PRO A 162 -2.05 8.48 13.55
N PHE A 163 -1.30 7.91 14.51
CA PHE A 163 -0.15 7.07 14.24
C PHE A 163 -0.58 5.60 14.31
N LEU A 164 -0.47 4.88 13.20
CA LEU A 164 -0.99 3.52 13.04
C LEU A 164 -0.04 2.45 13.56
N GLY A 165 1.25 2.72 13.54
CA GLY A 165 2.25 1.77 14.03
C GLY A 165 3.57 1.81 13.26
N GLU A 166 4.46 0.94 13.69
CA GLU A 166 5.82 0.79 13.17
C GLU A 166 5.99 -0.57 12.51
N VAL A 167 6.66 -0.60 11.37
CA VAL A 167 7.06 -1.83 10.69
C VAL A 167 8.59 -1.91 10.74
N PRO A 168 9.17 -2.91 11.38
CA PRO A 168 10.61 -3.08 11.45
C PRO A 168 11.22 -3.49 10.12
N LEU A 169 12.49 -3.19 9.92
CA LEU A 169 13.29 -3.69 8.79
C LEU A 169 13.78 -5.09 9.12
N LEU A 170 13.08 -6.10 8.60
CA LEU A 170 13.39 -7.52 8.83
C LEU A 170 13.72 -8.25 7.53
N ALA A 171 14.68 -9.17 7.59
CA ALA A 171 15.01 -10.03 6.46
C ALA A 171 13.81 -10.89 6.00
N ASP A 172 12.95 -11.30 6.94
CA ASP A 172 11.77 -12.11 6.67
C ASP A 172 10.72 -11.37 5.84
N ILE A 173 10.58 -10.05 6.02
CA ILE A 173 9.68 -9.23 5.20
C ILE A 173 10.12 -9.27 3.74
N ARG A 174 11.43 -9.09 3.48
CA ARG A 174 11.97 -9.21 2.12
C ARG A 174 11.79 -10.63 1.57
N ALA A 175 12.17 -11.64 2.33
CA ALA A 175 12.09 -13.04 1.91
C ALA A 175 10.65 -13.47 1.60
N SER A 176 9.66 -12.98 2.35
CA SER A 176 8.25 -13.24 2.10
C SER A 176 7.79 -12.64 0.75
N GLY A 177 8.21 -11.41 0.45
CA GLY A 177 7.95 -10.78 -0.84
C GLY A 177 8.54 -11.55 -2.01
N ASP A 178 9.79 -12.02 -1.88
CA ASP A 178 10.47 -12.80 -2.93
C ASP A 178 9.85 -14.20 -3.13
N SER A 179 9.34 -14.82 -2.07
CA SER A 179 8.73 -16.15 -2.10
C SER A 179 7.29 -16.17 -2.62
N GLY A 180 6.62 -15.01 -2.66
CA GLY A 180 5.20 -14.92 -3.01
C GLY A 180 4.26 -15.40 -1.90
N VAL A 181 4.76 -15.54 -0.67
CA VAL A 181 3.95 -15.88 0.51
C VAL A 181 3.97 -14.68 1.45
N PRO A 182 2.89 -13.88 1.52
CA PRO A 182 2.84 -12.71 2.42
C PRO A 182 3.18 -13.08 3.86
N LEU A 183 3.96 -12.24 4.53
CA LEU A 183 4.44 -12.53 5.89
C LEU A 183 3.29 -12.79 6.89
N VAL A 184 2.18 -12.09 6.73
CA VAL A 184 0.98 -12.26 7.58
C VAL A 184 0.32 -13.64 7.41
N ILE A 185 0.62 -14.35 6.31
CA ILE A 185 0.15 -15.71 6.04
C ILE A 185 1.21 -16.72 6.47
N GLY A 186 2.47 -16.55 6.01
CA GLY A 186 3.55 -17.50 6.26
C GLY A 186 4.06 -17.49 7.71
N ALA A 187 4.08 -16.33 8.35
CA ALA A 187 4.58 -16.15 9.71
C ALA A 187 3.76 -15.11 10.51
N PRO A 188 2.46 -15.36 10.78
CA PRO A 188 1.54 -14.39 11.38
C PRO A 188 1.94 -13.96 12.80
N ASN A 189 2.69 -14.80 13.51
CA ASN A 189 3.13 -14.56 14.88
C ASN A 189 4.55 -13.96 14.98
N SER A 190 5.24 -13.76 13.84
CA SER A 190 6.50 -13.04 13.80
C SER A 190 6.30 -11.57 14.17
N GLU A 191 7.39 -10.87 14.48
CA GLU A 191 7.37 -9.45 14.82
C GLU A 191 6.73 -8.60 13.68
N GLY A 192 7.18 -8.80 12.45
CA GLY A 192 6.61 -8.13 11.28
C GLY A 192 5.15 -8.53 11.01
N GLY A 193 4.80 -9.81 11.16
CA GLY A 193 3.43 -10.30 11.00
C GLY A 193 2.46 -9.66 12.01
N LYS A 194 2.89 -9.52 13.27
CA LYS A 194 2.13 -8.83 14.31
C LYS A 194 1.98 -7.34 14.02
N ALA A 195 3.06 -6.67 13.57
CA ALA A 195 3.03 -5.25 13.23
C ALA A 195 2.01 -4.97 12.11
N TYR A 196 2.07 -5.70 11.00
CA TYR A 196 1.09 -5.55 9.91
C TYR A 196 -0.35 -5.81 10.35
N ARG A 197 -0.57 -6.85 11.15
CA ARG A 197 -1.93 -7.17 11.63
C ARG A 197 -2.48 -6.10 12.57
N ALA A 198 -1.66 -5.52 13.45
CA ALA A 198 -2.07 -4.44 14.32
C ALA A 198 -2.47 -3.19 13.52
N ILE A 199 -1.66 -2.80 12.54
CA ILE A 199 -1.95 -1.69 11.62
C ILE A 199 -3.25 -1.96 10.86
N ALA A 200 -3.40 -3.14 10.26
CA ALA A 200 -4.59 -3.51 9.50
C ALA A 200 -5.86 -3.48 10.37
N HIS A 201 -5.79 -3.94 11.61
CA HIS A 201 -6.92 -3.89 12.55
C HIS A 201 -7.34 -2.45 12.85
N THR A 202 -6.39 -1.55 13.11
CA THR A 202 -6.66 -0.14 13.36
C THR A 202 -7.31 0.52 12.14
N VAL A 203 -6.78 0.26 10.94
CA VAL A 203 -7.33 0.79 9.68
C VAL A 203 -8.75 0.27 9.44
N ALA A 204 -8.99 -1.04 9.62
CA ALA A 204 -10.32 -1.62 9.43
C ALA A 204 -11.35 -1.01 10.39
N THR A 205 -10.98 -0.79 11.65
CA THR A 205 -11.85 -0.14 12.65
C THR A 205 -12.16 1.31 12.25
N ALA A 206 -11.17 2.05 11.75
CA ALA A 206 -11.36 3.44 11.31
C ALA A 206 -12.29 3.52 10.08
N ILE A 207 -12.14 2.63 9.10
CA ILE A 207 -13.02 2.57 7.92
C ILE A 207 -14.47 2.27 8.34
N GLN A 208 -14.68 1.34 9.23
CA GLN A 208 -16.04 1.02 9.72
C GLN A 208 -16.70 2.21 10.42
N ALA A 209 -15.93 3.00 11.15
CA ALA A 209 -16.44 4.19 11.83
C ALA A 209 -16.82 5.33 10.87
N THR A 210 -16.20 5.39 9.67
CA THR A 210 -16.51 6.40 8.63
C THR A 210 -17.63 5.99 7.69
N ALA A 211 -18.03 4.71 7.67
CA ALA A 211 -19.08 4.17 6.79
C ALA A 211 -20.51 4.40 7.33
N HIS A 212 -20.67 5.06 8.46
CA HIS A 212 -21.93 5.46 9.10
C HIS A 212 -22.05 6.98 9.13
#